data_e14a68b9669d11b32b22eada97820457
#
_entry.id   e14a68b9669d11b32b22eada97820457
#
_cell.length_a   1.000
_cell.length_b   1.000
_cell.length_c   1.000
_cell.angle_alpha   90.00
_cell.angle_beta   90.00
_cell.angle_gamma   90.00
#
_symmetry.space_group_name_H-M   'P 1'
#
loop_
_entity.id
_entity.type
_entity.pdbx_description
1 polymer ?
#
loop_
_entity_poly.entity_id
_entity_poly.type
_entity_poly.pdbx_seq_one_letter_code
_entity_poly.pdbx_strand_id
1 'polypeptide(L)'
;GDGTQMLYRYEDYYDATDGDNLTLTLDSAIQSYCESILKKGIEQFEVQDGGFCIAMDPNTGEILAWANSPTYDLNNPRVVSDPVLNQYLADIESGAYTKEEAYQKALAEGASSEEARDKAISAAETEVLYTQWTNKAITSTYEPGSTFKSIVLAAALEEGVVNENTHFYCPGYKIVADRRISCSK
;
A
#
# COMPACT_ATOMS: atom_id res chain seq x y z
N GLY A 1 -0.54 -0.88 22.86
CA GLY A 1 -1.41 -0.88 24.04
C GLY A 1 -2.42 0.26 23.95
N ASP A 2 -3.60 0.05 24.48
CA ASP A 2 -4.71 1.01 24.50
C ASP A 2 -4.64 2.04 25.64
N GLY A 3 -3.53 2.05 26.39
CA GLY A 3 -3.33 2.94 27.54
C GLY A 3 -4.12 2.56 28.78
N THR A 4 -4.79 1.42 28.80
CA THR A 4 -5.51 0.94 29.99
C THR A 4 -4.68 -0.08 30.75
N GLN A 5 -4.63 0.05 32.08
CA GLN A 5 -4.02 -0.95 32.96
C GLN A 5 -4.91 -2.19 32.98
N MET A 6 -4.35 -3.35 32.64
CA MET A 6 -5.00 -4.63 32.92
C MET A 6 -4.73 -5.05 34.36
N LEU A 7 -5.78 -5.12 35.17
CA LEU A 7 -5.72 -5.71 36.50
C LEU A 7 -5.71 -7.24 36.36
N TYR A 8 -4.58 -7.87 36.62
CA TYR A 8 -4.52 -9.32 36.77
C TYR A 8 -4.99 -9.74 38.16
N ARG A 9 -5.55 -10.94 38.26
CA ARG A 9 -6.19 -11.52 39.45
C ARG A 9 -5.24 -11.72 40.64
N TYR A 10 -3.95 -11.49 40.46
CA TYR A 10 -2.91 -11.50 41.49
C TYR A 10 -2.16 -10.20 41.36
N GLU A 11 -2.28 -9.30 42.30
CA GLU A 11 -1.78 -7.94 42.45
C GLU A 11 -0.32 -7.65 42.03
N ASP A 12 0.16 -8.24 40.92
CA ASP A 12 1.44 -7.91 40.34
C ASP A 12 1.28 -6.70 39.40
N TYR A 13 1.61 -5.55 39.91
CA TYR A 13 1.74 -4.31 39.12
C TYR A 13 3.06 -4.35 38.34
N TYR A 14 2.98 -4.40 37.05
CA TYR A 14 4.12 -4.10 36.21
C TYR A 14 4.01 -2.63 35.76
N ASP A 15 4.97 -1.82 36.21
CA ASP A 15 5.08 -0.44 35.72
C ASP A 15 5.34 -0.45 34.22
N ALA A 16 4.74 0.54 33.51
CA ALA A 16 5.05 0.75 32.12
C ALA A 16 6.52 1.12 31.97
N THR A 17 7.24 0.39 31.13
CA THR A 17 8.60 0.74 30.71
C THR A 17 8.53 1.50 29.40
N ASP A 18 9.19 2.66 29.33
CA ASP A 18 9.31 3.41 28.09
C ASP A 18 10.01 2.56 27.03
N GLY A 19 9.52 2.65 25.79
CA GLY A 19 10.16 1.99 24.66
C GLY A 19 11.44 2.71 24.23
N ASP A 20 12.23 2.03 23.40
CA ASP A 20 13.43 2.61 22.83
C ASP A 20 13.11 3.67 21.77
N ASN A 21 13.99 4.66 21.63
CA ASN A 21 13.92 5.65 20.55
C ASN A 21 14.46 5.06 19.25
N LEU A 22 13.78 5.36 18.13
CA LEU A 22 14.22 5.00 16.79
C LEU A 22 14.71 6.25 16.05
N THR A 23 15.91 6.16 15.47
CA THR A 23 16.41 7.17 14.54
C THR A 23 16.29 6.60 13.12
N LEU A 24 15.56 7.30 12.26
CA LEU A 24 15.34 6.92 10.86
C LEU A 24 16.27 7.72 9.95
N THR A 25 16.54 7.17 8.77
CA THR A 25 17.30 7.85 7.71
C THR A 25 16.45 8.83 6.88
N LEU A 26 15.15 8.92 7.16
CA LEU A 26 14.23 9.81 6.45
C LEU A 26 14.64 11.28 6.62
N ASP A 27 14.81 11.97 5.49
CA ASP A 27 15.01 13.41 5.44
C ASP A 27 13.66 14.11 5.27
N SER A 28 13.32 15.00 6.20
CA SER A 28 12.00 15.66 6.23
C SER A 28 11.74 16.54 5.01
N ALA A 29 12.76 17.15 4.43
CA ALA A 29 12.61 18.00 3.24
C ALA A 29 12.38 17.15 2.00
N ILE A 30 13.15 16.07 1.84
CA ILE A 30 12.98 15.10 0.73
C ILE A 30 11.62 14.41 0.84
N GLN A 31 11.23 13.97 2.03
CA GLN A 31 9.93 13.35 2.30
C GLN A 31 8.77 14.28 1.87
N SER A 32 8.76 15.51 2.37
CA SER A 32 7.72 16.49 2.05
C SER A 32 7.66 16.82 0.55
N TYR A 33 8.82 16.89 -0.11
CA TYR A 33 8.88 17.09 -1.56
C TYR A 33 8.27 15.89 -2.32
N CYS A 34 8.65 14.67 -1.97
CA CYS A 34 8.11 13.45 -2.57
C CYS A 34 6.59 13.36 -2.39
N GLU A 35 6.06 13.64 -1.20
CA GLU A 35 4.62 13.67 -0.94
C GLU A 35 3.89 14.70 -1.81
N SER A 36 4.44 15.92 -1.92
CA SER A 36 3.86 16.98 -2.73
C SER A 36 3.82 16.64 -4.22
N ILE A 37 4.89 16.07 -4.76
CA ILE A 37 4.97 15.70 -6.19
C ILE A 37 4.09 14.47 -6.47
N LEU A 38 4.09 13.48 -5.59
CA LEU A 38 3.23 12.31 -5.71
C LEU A 38 1.76 12.71 -5.76
N LYS A 39 1.32 13.56 -4.84
CA LYS A 39 -0.05 14.08 -4.81
C LYS A 39 -0.41 14.82 -6.11
N LYS A 40 0.44 15.72 -6.58
CA LYS A 40 0.23 16.43 -7.84
C LYS A 40 0.14 15.49 -9.04
N GLY A 41 0.99 14.46 -9.09
CA GLY A 41 0.96 13.46 -10.14
C GLY A 41 -0.35 12.68 -10.16
N ILE A 42 -0.82 12.24 -9.00
CA ILE A 42 -2.09 11.53 -8.84
C ILE A 42 -3.26 12.40 -9.31
N GLU A 43 -3.31 13.66 -8.88
CA GLU A 43 -4.35 14.61 -9.29
C GLU A 43 -4.30 14.92 -10.80
N GLN A 44 -3.11 15.16 -11.35
CA GLN A 44 -2.92 15.51 -12.77
C GLN A 44 -3.30 14.38 -13.72
N PHE A 45 -3.02 13.13 -13.33
CA PHE A 45 -3.24 11.95 -14.18
C PHE A 45 -4.47 11.13 -13.76
N GLU A 46 -5.27 11.65 -12.82
CA GLU A 46 -6.51 11.04 -12.33
C GLU A 46 -6.31 9.57 -11.91
N VAL A 47 -5.21 9.29 -11.18
CA VAL A 47 -4.86 7.93 -10.75
C VAL A 47 -5.80 7.48 -9.64
N GLN A 48 -6.62 6.45 -9.92
CA GLN A 48 -7.68 6.02 -9.00
C GLN A 48 -7.15 5.28 -7.76
N ASP A 49 -6.11 4.46 -7.95
CA ASP A 49 -5.58 3.60 -6.87
C ASP A 49 -4.48 4.29 -6.03
N GLY A 50 -4.25 5.59 -6.27
CA GLY A 50 -3.17 6.31 -5.61
C GLY A 50 -1.78 5.86 -6.08
N GLY A 51 -0.77 6.03 -5.23
CA GLY A 51 0.60 5.68 -5.59
C GLY A 51 1.58 5.78 -4.43
N PHE A 52 2.83 5.46 -4.71
CA PHE A 52 3.92 5.61 -3.74
C PHE A 52 5.20 6.14 -4.41
N CYS A 53 6.09 6.70 -3.60
CA CYS A 53 7.40 7.16 -4.03
C CYS A 53 8.43 6.83 -2.96
N ILE A 54 9.55 6.23 -3.37
CA ILE A 54 10.69 5.93 -2.48
C ILE A 54 11.92 6.61 -3.05
N ALA A 55 12.62 7.38 -2.22
CA ALA A 55 13.93 7.95 -2.54
C ALA A 55 15.01 7.26 -1.69
N MET A 56 16.04 6.77 -2.35
CA MET A 56 17.14 6.04 -1.71
C MET A 56 18.49 6.60 -2.18
N ASP A 57 19.45 6.72 -1.25
CA ASP A 57 20.83 7.00 -1.62
C ASP A 57 21.44 5.74 -2.27
N PRO A 58 21.91 5.83 -3.52
CA PRO A 58 22.44 4.67 -4.23
C PRO A 58 23.80 4.17 -3.69
N ASN A 59 24.52 4.98 -2.90
CA ASN A 59 25.83 4.62 -2.35
C ASN A 59 25.71 3.91 -1.00
N THR A 60 24.75 4.32 -0.18
CA THR A 60 24.59 3.80 1.19
C THR A 60 23.40 2.84 1.32
N GLY A 61 22.42 2.93 0.44
CA GLY A 61 21.15 2.19 0.54
C GLY A 61 20.16 2.82 1.55
N GLU A 62 20.49 3.97 2.12
CA GLU A 62 19.61 4.67 3.07
C GLU A 62 18.34 5.16 2.39
N ILE A 63 17.20 4.90 2.99
CA ILE A 63 15.91 5.43 2.53
C ILE A 63 15.75 6.84 3.05
N LEU A 64 15.74 7.81 2.13
CA LEU A 64 15.62 9.23 2.43
C LEU A 64 14.18 9.74 2.42
N ALA A 65 13.31 9.09 1.65
CA ALA A 65 11.88 9.34 1.65
C ALA A 65 11.09 8.09 1.33
N TRP A 66 9.88 8.00 1.90
CA TRP A 66 8.93 6.92 1.66
C TRP A 66 7.52 7.48 1.73
N ALA A 67 7.00 7.92 0.60
CA ALA A 67 5.70 8.57 0.49
C ALA A 67 4.65 7.60 -0.08
N ASN A 68 3.47 7.62 0.50
CA ASN A 68 2.27 6.94 -0.01
C ASN A 68 1.16 7.98 -0.23
N SER A 69 0.28 7.73 -1.19
CA SER A 69 -0.91 8.54 -1.40
C SER A 69 -2.06 7.65 -1.91
N PRO A 70 -3.29 7.82 -1.43
CA PRO A 70 -3.63 8.71 -0.31
C PRO A 70 -3.00 8.26 1.01
N THR A 71 -2.89 9.18 1.95
CA THR A 71 -2.41 8.95 3.30
C THR A 71 -3.49 9.34 4.31
N TYR A 72 -3.25 9.12 5.60
CA TYR A 72 -4.19 9.45 6.66
C TYR A 72 -3.50 10.23 7.79
N ASP A 73 -4.30 10.90 8.64
CA ASP A 73 -3.79 11.59 9.81
C ASP A 73 -3.42 10.57 10.91
N LEU A 74 -2.13 10.48 11.24
CA LEU A 74 -1.61 9.58 12.27
C LEU A 74 -2.13 9.92 13.68
N ASN A 75 -2.59 11.16 13.93
CA ASN A 75 -3.20 11.55 15.18
C ASN A 75 -4.69 11.12 15.25
N ASN A 76 -5.34 10.91 14.09
CA ASN A 76 -6.72 10.50 13.97
C ASN A 76 -6.85 9.29 13.02
N PRO A 77 -6.19 8.16 13.29
CA PRO A 77 -6.02 7.08 12.32
C PRO A 77 -7.33 6.37 11.93
N ARG A 78 -8.38 6.56 12.72
CA ARG A 78 -9.71 5.98 12.47
C ARG A 78 -10.63 6.86 11.62
N VAL A 79 -10.18 8.07 11.27
CA VAL A 79 -10.91 8.94 10.34
C VAL A 79 -10.51 8.57 8.92
N VAL A 80 -11.49 8.19 8.12
CA VAL A 80 -11.26 7.89 6.71
C VAL A 80 -11.07 9.19 5.95
N SER A 81 -9.90 9.38 5.37
CA SER A 81 -9.51 10.60 4.64
C SER A 81 -9.52 10.42 3.12
N ASP A 82 -9.49 9.17 2.64
CA ASP A 82 -9.55 8.84 1.23
C ASP A 82 -10.97 9.05 0.68
N PRO A 83 -11.17 9.92 -0.33
CA PRO A 83 -12.50 10.18 -0.91
C PRO A 83 -13.17 8.94 -1.50
N VAL A 84 -12.40 8.02 -2.10
CA VAL A 84 -12.93 6.78 -2.70
C VAL A 84 -13.45 5.85 -1.61
N LEU A 85 -12.66 5.68 -0.54
CA LEU A 85 -13.07 4.86 0.61
C LEU A 85 -14.26 5.45 1.35
N ASN A 86 -14.32 6.79 1.47
CA ASN A 86 -15.47 7.47 2.05
C ASN A 86 -16.75 7.27 1.20
N GLN A 87 -16.64 7.33 -0.12
CA GLN A 87 -17.77 7.07 -1.01
C GLN A 87 -18.25 5.62 -0.88
N TYR A 88 -17.33 4.67 -0.83
CA TYR A 88 -17.67 3.26 -0.60
C TYR A 88 -18.45 3.07 0.71
N LEU A 89 -18.00 3.66 1.82
CA LEU A 89 -18.73 3.58 3.09
C LEU A 89 -20.14 4.20 2.98
N ALA A 90 -20.27 5.34 2.34
CA ALA A 90 -21.57 5.98 2.13
C ALA A 90 -22.51 5.09 1.30
N ASP A 91 -22.00 4.41 0.29
CA ASP A 91 -22.79 3.49 -0.53
C ASP A 91 -23.24 2.27 0.29
N ILE A 92 -22.38 1.72 1.15
CA ILE A 92 -22.73 0.62 2.06
C ILE A 92 -23.82 1.07 3.04
N GLU A 93 -23.67 2.20 3.70
CA GLU A 93 -24.63 2.74 4.64
C GLU A 93 -25.99 3.01 3.99
N SER A 94 -26.00 3.46 2.72
CA SER A 94 -27.21 3.81 1.97
C SER A 94 -28.02 2.61 1.46
N GLY A 95 -27.46 1.39 1.52
CA GLY A 95 -28.17 0.17 1.15
C GLY A 95 -27.39 -0.89 0.41
N ALA A 96 -26.16 -0.62 -0.02
CA ALA A 96 -25.32 -1.63 -0.69
C ALA A 96 -24.87 -2.76 0.24
N TYR A 97 -25.02 -2.60 1.57
CA TYR A 97 -24.71 -3.62 2.58
C TYR A 97 -25.36 -4.98 2.30
N THR A 98 -26.48 -5.01 1.60
CA THR A 98 -27.17 -6.26 1.24
C THR A 98 -26.35 -7.17 0.33
N LYS A 99 -25.34 -6.64 -0.37
CA LYS A 99 -24.45 -7.37 -1.26
C LYS A 99 -23.19 -7.87 -0.52
N GLU A 100 -22.96 -7.40 0.69
CA GLU A 100 -21.78 -7.74 1.46
C GLU A 100 -21.84 -9.17 1.98
N GLU A 101 -20.70 -9.87 1.93
CA GLU A 101 -20.57 -11.24 2.43
C GLU A 101 -20.94 -11.34 3.92
N ALA A 102 -20.55 -10.33 4.71
CA ALA A 102 -20.85 -10.26 6.14
C ALA A 102 -22.36 -10.22 6.41
N TYR A 103 -23.16 -9.53 5.56
CA TYR A 103 -24.61 -9.49 5.65
C TYR A 103 -25.21 -10.88 5.38
N GLN A 104 -24.82 -11.49 4.27
CA GLN A 104 -25.34 -12.79 3.86
C GLN A 104 -24.99 -13.90 4.88
N LYS A 105 -23.77 -13.85 5.40
CA LYS A 105 -23.31 -14.77 6.44
C LYS A 105 -24.11 -14.61 7.72
N ALA A 106 -24.34 -13.38 8.19
CA ALA A 106 -25.12 -13.14 9.41
C ALA A 106 -26.56 -13.64 9.29
N LEU A 107 -27.21 -13.44 8.14
CA LEU A 107 -28.56 -13.98 7.89
C LEU A 107 -28.56 -15.51 7.90
N ALA A 108 -27.58 -16.15 7.32
CA ALA A 108 -27.45 -17.61 7.31
C ALA A 108 -27.22 -18.19 8.72
N GLU A 109 -26.60 -17.42 9.60
CA GLU A 109 -26.42 -17.75 11.03
C GLU A 109 -27.66 -17.45 11.89
N GLY A 110 -28.75 -16.91 11.29
CA GLY A 110 -30.02 -16.66 11.95
C GLY A 110 -30.16 -15.28 12.59
N ALA A 111 -29.29 -14.33 12.24
CA ALA A 111 -29.43 -12.95 12.68
C ALA A 111 -30.65 -12.27 12.04
N SER A 112 -31.22 -11.27 12.72
CA SER A 112 -32.23 -10.40 12.13
C SER A 112 -31.62 -9.53 11.01
N SER A 113 -32.45 -8.97 10.14
CA SER A 113 -31.99 -8.08 9.05
C SER A 113 -31.26 -6.84 9.59
N GLU A 114 -31.66 -6.33 10.75
CA GLU A 114 -31.00 -5.19 11.40
C GLU A 114 -29.62 -5.57 11.94
N GLU A 115 -29.50 -6.68 12.66
CA GLU A 115 -28.21 -7.19 13.15
C GLU A 115 -27.26 -7.55 12.00
N ALA A 116 -27.79 -8.11 10.91
CA ALA A 116 -27.00 -8.42 9.72
C ALA A 116 -26.48 -7.14 9.04
N ARG A 117 -27.32 -6.08 8.98
CA ARG A 117 -26.92 -4.76 8.47
C ARG A 117 -25.76 -4.18 9.29
N ASP A 118 -25.91 -4.15 10.62
CA ASP A 118 -24.89 -3.58 11.51
C ASP A 118 -23.56 -4.34 11.41
N LYS A 119 -23.60 -5.65 11.28
CA LYS A 119 -22.40 -6.47 11.02
C LYS A 119 -21.76 -6.15 9.68
N ALA A 120 -22.53 -5.93 8.62
CA ALA A 120 -22.00 -5.59 7.31
C ALA A 120 -21.34 -4.20 7.29
N ILE A 121 -21.98 -3.20 7.91
CA ILE A 121 -21.41 -1.85 8.03
C ILE A 121 -20.12 -1.89 8.84
N SER A 122 -20.10 -2.56 9.99
CA SER A 122 -18.89 -2.68 10.81
C SER A 122 -17.76 -3.43 10.12
N ALA A 123 -18.08 -4.44 9.30
CA ALA A 123 -17.09 -5.14 8.48
C ALA A 123 -16.50 -4.22 7.41
N ALA A 124 -17.33 -3.45 6.70
CA ALA A 124 -16.90 -2.50 5.70
C ALA A 124 -16.04 -1.38 6.29
N GLU A 125 -16.43 -0.82 7.45
CA GLU A 125 -15.61 0.16 8.18
C GLU A 125 -14.23 -0.40 8.52
N THR A 126 -14.18 -1.65 8.98
CA THR A 126 -12.93 -2.33 9.32
C THR A 126 -12.05 -2.53 8.08
N GLU A 127 -12.63 -2.99 6.98
CA GLU A 127 -11.93 -3.19 5.70
C GLU A 127 -11.35 -1.88 5.16
N VAL A 128 -12.13 -0.80 5.19
CA VAL A 128 -11.72 0.53 4.75
C VAL A 128 -10.56 1.05 5.59
N LEU A 129 -10.60 0.89 6.92
CA LEU A 129 -9.51 1.30 7.80
C LEU A 129 -8.23 0.50 7.52
N TYR A 130 -8.31 -0.82 7.36
CA TYR A 130 -7.15 -1.63 6.99
C TYR A 130 -6.59 -1.24 5.62
N THR A 131 -7.45 -0.96 4.65
CA THR A 131 -7.04 -0.48 3.32
C THR A 131 -6.31 0.86 3.42
N GLN A 132 -6.84 1.81 4.18
CA GLN A 132 -6.22 3.12 4.41
C GLN A 132 -4.85 3.01 5.10
N TRP A 133 -4.70 2.11 6.07
CA TRP A 133 -3.46 1.91 6.81
C TRP A 133 -2.41 1.09 6.04
N THR A 134 -2.80 0.48 4.94
CA THR A 134 -1.92 -0.38 4.16
C THR A 134 -0.86 0.43 3.43
N ASN A 135 0.41 0.05 3.61
CA ASN A 135 1.53 0.66 2.89
C ASN A 135 1.66 0.04 1.50
N LYS A 136 1.20 0.77 0.49
CA LYS A 136 1.18 0.31 -0.91
C LYS A 136 2.55 -0.10 -1.45
N ALA A 137 3.62 0.57 -1.02
CA ALA A 137 4.98 0.28 -1.46
C ALA A 137 5.50 -1.09 -0.99
N ILE A 138 4.88 -1.67 0.05
CA ILE A 138 5.26 -3.00 0.59
C ILE A 138 4.29 -4.08 0.12
N THR A 139 3.00 -3.77 0.06
CA THR A 139 1.94 -4.78 -0.08
C THR A 139 1.37 -4.89 -1.48
N SER A 140 1.40 -3.78 -2.24
CA SER A 140 0.83 -3.78 -3.60
C SER A 140 1.77 -4.46 -4.59
N THR A 141 1.20 -5.33 -5.41
CA THR A 141 1.89 -5.95 -6.54
C THR A 141 1.50 -5.23 -7.84
N TYR A 142 2.43 -5.11 -8.77
CA TYR A 142 2.18 -4.49 -10.07
C TYR A 142 3.05 -5.13 -11.16
N GLU A 143 2.67 -4.95 -12.41
CA GLU A 143 3.47 -5.35 -13.55
C GLU A 143 4.53 -4.28 -13.86
N PRO A 144 5.81 -4.51 -13.53
CA PRO A 144 6.85 -3.48 -13.63
C PRO A 144 7.19 -3.08 -15.08
N GLY A 145 6.81 -3.90 -16.04
CA GLY A 145 7.07 -3.63 -17.46
C GLY A 145 8.56 -3.40 -17.73
N SER A 146 8.87 -2.35 -18.47
CA SER A 146 10.26 -2.03 -18.89
C SER A 146 11.19 -1.63 -17.74
N THR A 147 10.68 -1.23 -16.58
CA THR A 147 11.53 -0.92 -15.42
C THR A 147 12.25 -2.14 -14.89
N PHE A 148 11.68 -3.33 -15.08
CA PHE A 148 12.32 -4.60 -14.70
C PHE A 148 13.60 -4.89 -15.50
N LYS A 149 13.79 -4.28 -16.68
CA LYS A 149 15.00 -4.43 -17.49
C LYS A 149 16.25 -3.98 -16.76
N SER A 150 16.16 -2.99 -15.88
CA SER A 150 17.30 -2.53 -15.07
C SER A 150 17.78 -3.62 -14.13
N ILE A 151 16.85 -4.37 -13.51
CA ILE A 151 17.18 -5.50 -12.62
C ILE A 151 17.82 -6.64 -13.43
N VAL A 152 17.25 -6.96 -14.60
CA VAL A 152 17.80 -8.00 -15.49
C VAL A 152 19.22 -7.65 -15.96
N LEU A 153 19.46 -6.36 -16.31
CA LEU A 153 20.78 -5.91 -16.72
C LEU A 153 21.77 -5.96 -15.56
N ALA A 154 21.38 -5.53 -14.37
CA ALA A 154 22.23 -5.59 -13.18
C ALA A 154 22.64 -7.05 -12.86
N ALA A 155 21.70 -7.98 -12.89
CA ALA A 155 21.96 -9.40 -12.71
C ALA A 155 22.90 -9.96 -13.80
N ALA A 156 22.69 -9.57 -15.05
CA ALA A 156 23.55 -10.03 -16.16
C ALA A 156 24.98 -9.50 -16.06
N LEU A 157 25.18 -8.29 -15.56
CA LEU A 157 26.51 -7.73 -15.28
C LEU A 157 27.19 -8.45 -14.10
N GLU A 158 26.45 -8.70 -13.01
CA GLU A 158 26.94 -9.41 -11.83
C GLU A 158 27.38 -10.85 -12.16
N GLU A 159 26.58 -11.56 -12.95
CA GLU A 159 26.91 -12.92 -13.42
C GLU A 159 27.99 -12.95 -14.52
N GLY A 160 28.47 -11.79 -14.97
CA GLY A 160 29.51 -11.67 -16.00
C GLY A 160 29.12 -12.18 -17.39
N VAL A 161 27.79 -12.38 -17.65
CA VAL A 161 27.31 -12.81 -18.97
C VAL A 161 27.26 -11.69 -19.98
N VAL A 162 27.29 -10.44 -19.50
CA VAL A 162 27.46 -9.22 -20.28
C VAL A 162 28.44 -8.28 -19.59
N ASN A 163 28.95 -7.30 -20.33
CA ASN A 163 29.79 -6.21 -19.82
C ASN A 163 29.42 -4.90 -20.52
N GLU A 164 29.98 -3.77 -20.10
CA GLU A 164 29.70 -2.44 -20.63
C GLU A 164 29.94 -2.30 -22.16
N ASN A 165 30.79 -3.15 -22.75
CA ASN A 165 31.08 -3.15 -24.17
C ASN A 165 30.29 -4.19 -24.97
N THR A 166 29.36 -4.90 -24.32
CA THR A 166 28.52 -5.91 -24.99
C THR A 166 27.53 -5.25 -25.93
N HIS A 167 27.59 -5.59 -27.22
CA HIS A 167 26.69 -5.08 -28.23
C HIS A 167 25.51 -6.03 -28.46
N PHE A 168 24.31 -5.48 -28.55
CA PHE A 168 23.08 -6.19 -28.84
C PHE A 168 22.52 -5.76 -30.17
N TYR A 169 22.09 -6.73 -30.97
CA TYR A 169 21.34 -6.48 -32.18
C TYR A 169 19.85 -6.76 -31.94
N CYS A 170 19.00 -5.77 -32.23
CA CYS A 170 17.56 -5.90 -32.16
C CYS A 170 16.95 -5.98 -33.57
N PRO A 171 16.44 -7.11 -34.02
CA PRO A 171 15.77 -7.26 -35.33
C PRO A 171 14.36 -6.67 -35.37
N GLY A 172 13.94 -5.97 -34.32
CA GLY A 172 12.59 -5.41 -34.16
C GLY A 172 11.55 -6.39 -33.60
N TYR A 173 11.90 -7.64 -33.43
CA TYR A 173 11.04 -8.66 -32.81
C TYR A 173 11.82 -9.86 -32.30
N LYS A 174 11.18 -10.64 -31.44
CA LYS A 174 11.65 -11.98 -31.01
C LYS A 174 10.47 -12.95 -31.01
N ILE A 175 10.74 -14.19 -31.39
CA ILE A 175 9.74 -15.28 -31.29
C ILE A 175 9.97 -15.99 -29.95
N VAL A 176 8.95 -16.04 -29.12
CA VAL A 176 8.96 -16.72 -27.81
C VAL A 176 7.73 -17.61 -27.75
N ALA A 177 7.93 -18.93 -27.58
CA ALA A 177 6.84 -19.91 -27.53
C ALA A 177 5.81 -19.72 -28.65
N ASP A 178 6.30 -19.67 -29.90
CA ASP A 178 5.53 -19.48 -31.13
C ASP A 178 4.78 -18.14 -31.27
N ARG A 179 4.98 -17.19 -30.34
CA ARG A 179 4.44 -15.84 -30.42
C ARG A 179 5.51 -14.85 -30.84
N ARG A 180 5.18 -14.02 -31.83
CA ARG A 180 6.02 -12.89 -32.23
C ARG A 180 5.80 -11.73 -31.25
N ILE A 181 6.83 -11.38 -30.48
CA ILE A 181 6.86 -10.21 -29.61
C ILE A 181 7.64 -9.13 -30.35
N SER A 182 6.96 -8.06 -30.72
CA SER A 182 7.55 -6.92 -31.42
C SER A 182 8.16 -5.93 -30.43
N CYS A 183 9.26 -5.28 -30.85
CA CYS A 183 9.85 -4.19 -30.11
C CYS A 183 8.91 -2.97 -30.14
N SER A 184 8.70 -2.32 -28.99
CA SER A 184 8.05 -1.02 -28.97
C SER A 184 9.06 0.03 -29.47
N LYS A 185 8.70 0.75 -30.53
CA LYS A 185 9.48 1.88 -31.04
C LYS A 185 9.00 3.17 -30.40
#